data_a36570de1e4a288023d23e490ffc4fee
#
_entry.id   a36570de1e4a288023d23e490ffc4fee
#
_cell.length_a   1.000
_cell.length_b   1.000
_cell.length_c   1.000
_cell.angle_alpha   90.00
_cell.angle_beta   90.00
_cell.angle_gamma   90.00
#
_symmetry.space_group_name_H-M   'P 1'
#
loop_
_entity.id
_entity.type
_entity.pdbx_description
1 polymer ?
#
loop_
_entity_poly.entity_id
_entity_poly.type
_entity_poly.pdbx_seq_one_letter_code
_entity_poly.pdbx_strand_id
1 'polypeptide(L)'
;MLKVDYIRDGLTEEFHTGEWVLAKPVKGFNPDNTETAYHLRSCAKPLQATLLIDNKVDLTSEELALCCGSHAGEDCHIKVATKIMKKFKLNEKMLKCGIHGPLSKSMQNMMIIRGDEPTPLHNNCSGKHLGFLALCQKNDWDYATYDDPNHPLQLAIKEKINSMCGVTQFYPMTTDGCGVPILSMPLKNLVCGYINLLNYPQILNAIKIYPYIFGGEGRIDTTIIQKTENLIAKVGAGGLCVVLNVKERNAFAVKIHDASVEARKFAVLEIINRLGWGDLRCDNRIRTIGGKIVGQIVVSI
;
A
#
# COMPACT_ATOMS: atom_id res chain seq x y z
N MET A 1 21.06 -10.60 -0.20
CA MET A 1 19.85 -11.09 -0.95
C MET A 1 18.82 -11.51 0.07
N LEU A 2 17.64 -10.96 0.03
CA LEU A 2 16.53 -11.32 0.90
C LEU A 2 16.01 -12.72 0.57
N LYS A 3 15.87 -13.57 1.59
CA LYS A 3 15.32 -14.93 1.46
C LYS A 3 14.40 -15.23 2.64
N VAL A 4 13.30 -15.92 2.38
CA VAL A 4 12.38 -16.43 3.39
C VAL A 4 12.23 -17.93 3.19
N ASP A 5 12.72 -18.71 4.15
CA ASP A 5 12.72 -20.16 4.11
C ASP A 5 11.65 -20.73 5.05
N TYR A 6 10.85 -21.66 4.55
CA TYR A 6 9.93 -22.47 5.32
C TYR A 6 10.61 -23.83 5.59
N ILE A 7 11.06 -24.02 6.82
CA ILE A 7 11.84 -25.17 7.23
C ILE A 7 10.97 -26.09 8.07
N ARG A 8 10.78 -27.33 7.60
CA ARG A 8 10.03 -28.37 8.31
C ARG A 8 10.97 -29.52 8.66
N ASP A 9 11.06 -29.87 9.95
CA ASP A 9 11.91 -30.94 10.48
C ASP A 9 13.36 -30.95 9.90
N GLY A 10 13.93 -29.73 9.73
CA GLY A 10 15.29 -29.51 9.24
C GLY A 10 15.43 -29.44 7.71
N LEU A 11 14.36 -29.64 6.94
CA LEU A 11 14.37 -29.51 5.48
C LEU A 11 13.67 -28.22 5.05
N THR A 12 14.26 -27.50 4.09
CA THR A 12 13.59 -26.38 3.44
C THR A 12 12.53 -26.93 2.47
N GLU A 13 11.26 -26.81 2.86
CA GLU A 13 10.11 -27.27 2.08
C GLU A 13 9.72 -26.24 1.00
N GLU A 14 9.82 -24.95 1.33
CA GLU A 14 9.48 -23.83 0.46
C GLU A 14 10.44 -22.67 0.72
N PHE A 15 10.75 -21.90 -0.31
CA PHE A 15 11.52 -20.67 -0.13
C PHE A 15 11.07 -19.58 -1.08
N HIS A 16 11.21 -18.34 -0.62
CA HIS A 16 10.93 -17.14 -1.40
C HIS A 16 12.17 -16.26 -1.44
N THR A 17 12.44 -15.68 -2.58
CA THR A 17 13.52 -14.71 -2.74
C THR A 17 12.96 -13.31 -2.97
N GLY A 18 13.76 -12.31 -2.67
CA GLY A 18 13.37 -10.93 -2.85
C GLY A 18 14.54 -9.98 -2.80
N GLU A 19 14.20 -8.72 -2.92
CA GLU A 19 15.11 -7.59 -2.78
C GLU A 19 14.57 -6.64 -1.72
N TRP A 20 15.47 -5.94 -1.05
CA TRP A 20 15.12 -4.84 -0.17
C TRP A 20 16.12 -3.71 -0.28
N VAL A 21 15.67 -2.51 -0.11
CA VAL A 21 16.50 -1.31 -0.13
C VAL A 21 16.22 -0.46 1.10
N LEU A 22 17.23 0.29 1.54
CA LEU A 22 17.15 1.23 2.65
C LEU A 22 17.61 2.61 2.15
N ALA A 23 16.82 3.66 2.41
CA ALA A 23 17.10 4.99 1.87
C ALA A 23 18.40 5.59 2.44
N LYS A 24 18.66 5.40 3.73
CA LYS A 24 19.88 5.87 4.38
C LYS A 24 20.65 4.71 4.97
N PRO A 25 21.97 4.60 4.76
CA PRO A 25 22.77 3.52 5.33
C PRO A 25 22.64 3.43 6.85
N VAL A 26 22.56 2.19 7.34
CA VAL A 26 22.60 1.86 8.76
C VAL A 26 23.70 0.84 8.97
N LYS A 27 24.58 1.04 9.97
CA LYS A 27 25.72 0.16 10.25
C LYS A 27 25.23 -1.29 10.50
N GLY A 28 25.86 -2.25 9.86
CA GLY A 28 25.53 -3.68 9.99
C GLY A 28 24.46 -4.16 9.00
N PHE A 29 23.96 -3.29 8.11
CA PHE A 29 23.03 -3.63 7.05
C PHE A 29 23.65 -3.41 5.68
N ASN A 30 23.42 -4.38 4.81
CA ASN A 30 23.87 -4.33 3.41
C ASN A 30 22.67 -4.62 2.49
N PRO A 31 21.77 -3.63 2.31
CA PRO A 31 20.60 -3.77 1.43
C PRO A 31 21.04 -3.94 -0.02
N ASP A 32 20.14 -4.52 -0.83
CA ASP A 32 20.36 -4.65 -2.25
C ASP A 32 20.43 -3.25 -2.91
N ASN A 33 21.29 -3.11 -3.91
CA ASN A 33 21.38 -1.89 -4.73
C ASN A 33 21.09 -2.27 -6.19
N THR A 34 19.82 -2.48 -6.48
CA THR A 34 19.36 -2.89 -7.80
C THR A 34 18.70 -1.75 -8.55
N GLU A 35 18.93 -1.73 -9.87
CA GLU A 35 18.25 -0.85 -10.81
C GLU A 35 16.98 -1.50 -11.39
N THR A 36 16.63 -2.69 -10.94
CA THR A 36 15.42 -3.39 -11.38
C THR A 36 14.19 -2.55 -11.07
N ALA A 37 13.42 -2.23 -12.11
CA ALA A 37 12.19 -1.48 -11.96
C ALA A 37 11.02 -2.41 -11.64
N TYR A 38 10.20 -2.00 -10.68
CA TYR A 38 8.99 -2.71 -10.28
C TYR A 38 7.77 -1.79 -10.37
N HIS A 39 6.63 -2.35 -10.75
CA HIS A 39 5.37 -1.61 -10.69
C HIS A 39 5.04 -1.25 -9.25
N LEU A 40 4.77 0.04 -8.99
CA LEU A 40 4.53 0.58 -7.64
C LEU A 40 3.27 0.02 -6.99
N ARG A 41 2.31 -0.39 -7.80
CA ARG A 41 1.01 -0.87 -7.32
C ARG A 41 0.43 0.08 -6.25
N SER A 42 -0.21 -0.47 -5.25
CA SER A 42 -0.81 0.36 -4.20
C SER A 42 0.18 1.11 -3.30
N CYS A 43 1.49 0.90 -3.42
CA CYS A 43 2.48 1.74 -2.76
C CYS A 43 2.53 3.16 -3.34
N ALA A 44 2.00 3.39 -4.54
CA ALA A 44 1.86 4.72 -5.14
C ALA A 44 0.77 5.59 -4.47
N LYS A 45 -0.22 5.00 -3.80
CA LYS A 45 -1.43 5.73 -3.35
C LYS A 45 -1.15 6.91 -2.41
N PRO A 46 -0.30 6.82 -1.38
CA PRO A 46 0.05 7.98 -0.56
C PRO A 46 0.76 9.08 -1.36
N LEU A 47 1.58 8.71 -2.37
CA LEU A 47 2.23 9.66 -3.26
C LEU A 47 1.22 10.35 -4.20
N GLN A 48 0.25 9.60 -4.74
CA GLN A 48 -0.84 10.14 -5.55
C GLN A 48 -1.70 11.12 -4.76
N ALA A 49 -1.95 10.83 -3.49
CA ALA A 49 -2.77 11.66 -2.62
C ALA A 49 -2.15 13.03 -2.30
N THR A 50 -0.84 13.23 -2.55
CA THR A 50 -0.20 14.55 -2.39
C THR A 50 -0.86 15.60 -3.28
N LEU A 51 -1.35 15.21 -4.47
CA LEU A 51 -2.08 16.11 -5.35
C LEU A 51 -3.41 16.61 -4.74
N LEU A 52 -4.05 15.82 -3.87
CA LEU A 52 -5.26 16.26 -3.16
C LEU A 52 -4.93 17.43 -2.21
N ILE A 53 -3.75 17.37 -1.57
CA ILE A 53 -3.28 18.44 -0.68
C ILE A 53 -2.86 19.66 -1.49
N ASP A 54 -2.05 19.47 -2.54
CA ASP A 54 -1.55 20.56 -3.38
C ASP A 54 -2.69 21.36 -4.03
N ASN A 55 -3.76 20.68 -4.43
CA ASN A 55 -4.95 21.28 -5.03
C ASN A 55 -6.02 21.71 -3.99
N LYS A 56 -5.73 21.57 -2.69
CA LYS A 56 -6.65 21.95 -1.61
C LYS A 56 -8.04 21.32 -1.78
N VAL A 57 -8.07 20.03 -2.10
CA VAL A 57 -9.32 19.27 -2.14
C VAL A 57 -9.86 19.15 -0.71
N ASP A 58 -11.12 19.52 -0.49
CA ASP A 58 -11.73 19.53 0.84
C ASP A 58 -12.04 18.11 1.34
N LEU A 59 -11.06 17.49 1.99
CA LEU A 59 -11.17 16.16 2.61
C LEU A 59 -10.85 16.25 4.09
N THR A 60 -11.64 15.57 4.92
CA THR A 60 -11.27 15.31 6.33
C THR A 60 -10.09 14.36 6.38
N SER A 61 -9.41 14.27 7.54
CA SER A 61 -8.32 13.30 7.73
C SER A 61 -8.78 11.85 7.54
N GLU A 62 -10.02 11.51 7.93
CA GLU A 62 -10.60 10.17 7.72
C GLU A 62 -10.78 9.86 6.22
N GLU A 63 -11.31 10.81 5.47
CA GLU A 63 -11.51 10.70 4.01
C GLU A 63 -10.16 10.61 3.27
N LEU A 64 -9.18 11.42 3.69
CA LEU A 64 -7.83 11.39 3.13
C LEU A 64 -7.14 10.04 3.39
N ALA A 65 -7.29 9.46 4.59
CA ALA A 65 -6.77 8.13 4.90
C ALA A 65 -7.34 7.07 3.96
N LEU A 66 -8.64 7.11 3.66
CA LEU A 66 -9.26 6.20 2.68
C LEU A 66 -8.68 6.39 1.28
N CYS A 67 -8.46 7.63 0.83
CA CYS A 67 -7.87 7.93 -0.48
C CYS A 67 -6.43 7.43 -0.60
N CYS A 68 -5.65 7.45 0.49
CA CYS A 68 -4.30 6.92 0.56
C CYS A 68 -4.25 5.38 0.66
N GLY A 69 -5.38 4.75 1.00
CA GLY A 69 -5.48 3.38 1.46
C GLY A 69 -5.64 2.32 0.36
N SER A 70 -5.53 1.07 0.81
CA SER A 70 -6.03 -0.11 0.10
C SER A 70 -6.91 -0.86 1.08
N HIS A 71 -8.10 -0.34 1.27
CA HIS A 71 -8.98 -0.76 2.35
C HIS A 71 -9.56 -2.16 2.15
N ALA A 72 -10.00 -2.77 3.24
CA ALA A 72 -10.51 -4.15 3.23
C ALA A 72 -11.98 -4.29 2.77
N GLY A 73 -12.65 -3.19 2.42
CA GLY A 73 -14.04 -3.20 1.93
C GLY A 73 -15.08 -3.46 3.01
N GLU A 74 -14.78 -3.14 4.27
CA GLU A 74 -15.68 -3.31 5.40
C GLU A 74 -16.69 -2.16 5.51
N ASP A 75 -17.77 -2.31 6.28
CA ASP A 75 -18.83 -1.31 6.43
C ASP A 75 -18.30 0.08 6.81
N CYS A 76 -17.25 0.18 7.62
CA CYS A 76 -16.61 1.46 7.97
C CYS A 76 -16.00 2.16 6.75
N HIS A 77 -15.37 1.41 5.84
CA HIS A 77 -14.79 1.94 4.61
C HIS A 77 -15.87 2.43 3.66
N ILE A 78 -16.95 1.64 3.50
CA ILE A 78 -18.11 2.00 2.67
C ILE A 78 -18.77 3.28 3.20
N LYS A 79 -18.90 3.41 4.52
CA LYS A 79 -19.43 4.61 5.17
C LYS A 79 -18.60 5.86 4.85
N VAL A 80 -17.27 5.77 4.92
CA VAL A 80 -16.38 6.90 4.59
C VAL A 80 -16.43 7.20 3.08
N ALA A 81 -16.39 6.18 2.22
CA ALA A 81 -16.53 6.33 0.78
C ALA A 81 -17.85 7.03 0.40
N THR A 82 -18.95 6.66 1.06
CA THR A 82 -20.27 7.28 0.86
C THR A 82 -20.28 8.77 1.30
N LYS A 83 -19.56 9.13 2.38
CA LYS A 83 -19.40 10.55 2.78
C LYS A 83 -18.71 11.34 1.68
N ILE A 84 -17.61 10.81 1.10
CA ILE A 84 -16.91 11.48 -0.02
C ILE A 84 -17.84 11.63 -1.22
N MET A 85 -18.55 10.58 -1.61
CA MET A 85 -19.51 10.64 -2.73
C MET A 85 -20.57 11.73 -2.53
N LYS A 86 -21.16 11.81 -1.34
CA LYS A 86 -22.16 12.83 -1.02
C LYS A 86 -21.56 14.23 -1.09
N LYS A 87 -20.39 14.45 -0.49
CA LYS A 87 -19.69 15.75 -0.46
C LYS A 87 -19.43 16.29 -1.86
N PHE A 88 -18.93 15.45 -2.76
CA PHE A 88 -18.56 15.82 -4.13
C PHE A 88 -19.65 15.51 -5.16
N LYS A 89 -20.88 15.14 -4.74
CA LYS A 89 -22.00 14.78 -5.62
C LYS A 89 -21.64 13.72 -6.67
N LEU A 90 -20.82 12.74 -6.26
CA LEU A 90 -20.41 11.60 -7.07
C LEU A 90 -21.40 10.43 -6.94
N ASN A 91 -21.33 9.48 -7.84
CA ASN A 91 -22.08 8.21 -7.77
C ASN A 91 -21.18 7.02 -8.16
N GLU A 92 -21.59 5.80 -7.81
CA GLU A 92 -20.81 4.60 -8.02
C GLU A 92 -20.49 4.28 -9.48
N LYS A 93 -21.36 4.70 -10.42
CA LYS A 93 -21.16 4.50 -11.87
C LYS A 93 -19.97 5.28 -12.42
N MET A 94 -19.52 6.31 -11.69
CA MET A 94 -18.33 7.10 -12.04
C MET A 94 -17.03 6.37 -11.64
N LEU A 95 -17.10 5.35 -10.78
CA LEU A 95 -15.94 4.61 -10.30
C LEU A 95 -15.51 3.57 -11.35
N LYS A 96 -14.35 3.77 -11.95
CA LYS A 96 -13.77 2.85 -12.95
C LYS A 96 -12.92 1.71 -12.34
N CYS A 97 -12.87 1.60 -11.00
CA CYS A 97 -12.13 0.52 -10.35
C CYS A 97 -12.75 -0.88 -10.54
N GLY A 98 -13.99 -0.93 -11.00
CA GLY A 98 -14.74 -2.17 -11.15
C GLY A 98 -15.26 -2.72 -9.80
N ILE A 99 -16.11 -3.72 -9.90
CA ILE A 99 -16.66 -4.44 -8.75
C ILE A 99 -15.62 -5.46 -8.26
N HIS A 100 -15.37 -5.47 -6.96
CA HIS A 100 -14.49 -6.44 -6.31
C HIS A 100 -15.04 -6.74 -4.92
N GLY A 101 -15.08 -8.01 -4.53
CA GLY A 101 -15.45 -8.38 -3.16
C GLY A 101 -14.52 -7.78 -2.11
N PRO A 102 -14.97 -7.58 -0.88
CA PRO A 102 -14.12 -7.12 0.21
C PRO A 102 -12.87 -7.98 0.36
N LEU A 103 -11.75 -7.37 0.76
CA LEU A 103 -10.55 -8.14 1.14
C LEU A 103 -10.70 -8.75 2.54
N SER A 104 -11.52 -8.17 3.40
CA SER A 104 -11.88 -8.72 4.72
C SER A 104 -12.69 -9.99 4.54
N LYS A 105 -12.17 -11.12 5.05
CA LYS A 105 -12.86 -12.42 4.98
C LYS A 105 -14.09 -12.44 5.87
N SER A 106 -14.07 -11.75 7.01
CA SER A 106 -15.22 -11.58 7.88
C SER A 106 -16.36 -10.85 7.15
N MET A 107 -16.03 -9.77 6.43
CA MET A 107 -17.01 -9.03 5.64
C MET A 107 -17.55 -9.84 4.46
N GLN A 108 -16.72 -10.62 3.75
CA GLN A 108 -17.20 -11.53 2.72
C GLN A 108 -18.26 -12.50 3.26
N ASN A 109 -17.98 -13.13 4.42
CA ASN A 109 -18.91 -14.05 5.07
C ASN A 109 -20.21 -13.34 5.48
N MET A 110 -20.11 -12.12 6.03
CA MET A 110 -21.29 -11.33 6.40
C MET A 110 -22.16 -10.97 5.20
N MET A 111 -21.56 -10.59 4.07
CA MET A 111 -22.29 -10.31 2.83
C MET A 111 -23.03 -11.54 2.32
N ILE A 112 -22.40 -12.72 2.35
CA ILE A 112 -23.05 -13.98 1.97
C ILE A 112 -24.27 -14.25 2.88
N ILE A 113 -24.11 -14.06 4.20
CA ILE A 113 -25.22 -14.29 5.17
C ILE A 113 -26.37 -13.30 4.94
N ARG A 114 -26.07 -12.04 4.58
CA ARG A 114 -27.07 -10.99 4.31
C ARG A 114 -27.70 -11.10 2.92
N GLY A 115 -27.10 -11.86 2.00
CA GLY A 115 -27.47 -11.86 0.58
C GLY A 115 -27.06 -10.56 -0.14
N ASP A 116 -26.04 -9.85 0.36
CA ASP A 116 -25.56 -8.61 -0.22
C ASP A 116 -24.59 -8.90 -1.37
N GLU A 117 -24.69 -8.12 -2.46
CA GLU A 117 -23.75 -8.18 -3.57
C GLU A 117 -22.68 -7.08 -3.44
N PRO A 118 -21.43 -7.35 -3.82
CA PRO A 118 -20.39 -6.34 -3.82
C PRO A 118 -20.65 -5.27 -4.87
N THR A 119 -20.30 -4.03 -4.53
CA THR A 119 -20.37 -2.86 -5.43
C THR A 119 -18.96 -2.31 -5.68
N PRO A 120 -18.78 -1.32 -6.58
CA PRO A 120 -17.50 -0.65 -6.78
C PRO A 120 -16.90 -0.06 -5.49
N LEU A 121 -17.73 0.28 -4.49
CA LEU A 121 -17.25 0.80 -3.21
C LEU A 121 -16.47 -0.24 -2.39
N HIS A 122 -16.78 -1.54 -2.56
CA HIS A 122 -16.07 -2.62 -1.88
C HIS A 122 -14.67 -2.86 -2.46
N ASN A 123 -14.41 -2.38 -3.69
CA ASN A 123 -13.08 -2.46 -4.28
C ASN A 123 -12.08 -1.69 -3.42
N ASN A 124 -10.96 -2.31 -3.08
CA ASN A 124 -9.91 -1.74 -2.22
C ASN A 124 -9.24 -0.47 -2.76
N CYS A 125 -9.57 -0.08 -3.99
CA CYS A 125 -9.10 1.15 -4.64
C CYS A 125 -10.18 2.24 -4.70
N SER A 126 -11.42 1.97 -4.25
CA SER A 126 -12.53 2.93 -4.39
C SER A 126 -12.20 4.29 -3.77
N GLY A 127 -11.56 4.31 -2.59
CA GLY A 127 -11.13 5.56 -1.94
C GLY A 127 -10.19 6.39 -2.81
N LYS A 128 -9.19 5.75 -3.44
CA LYS A 128 -8.30 6.41 -4.41
C LYS A 128 -9.09 7.00 -5.58
N HIS A 129 -10.03 6.23 -6.16
CA HIS A 129 -10.83 6.69 -7.29
C HIS A 129 -11.76 7.84 -6.91
N LEU A 130 -12.33 7.82 -5.70
CA LEU A 130 -13.11 8.97 -5.18
C LEU A 130 -12.23 10.21 -5.03
N GLY A 131 -10.99 10.07 -4.53
CA GLY A 131 -10.03 11.16 -4.50
C GLY A 131 -9.68 11.69 -5.89
N PHE A 132 -9.53 10.83 -6.88
CA PHE A 132 -9.28 11.21 -8.27
C PHE A 132 -10.46 11.99 -8.87
N LEU A 133 -11.68 11.53 -8.66
CA LEU A 133 -12.89 12.23 -9.12
C LEU A 133 -13.04 13.60 -8.45
N ALA A 134 -12.78 13.68 -7.13
CA ALA A 134 -12.77 14.96 -6.42
C ALA A 134 -11.69 15.92 -6.95
N LEU A 135 -10.52 15.40 -7.33
CA LEU A 135 -9.46 16.19 -7.95
C LEU A 135 -9.82 16.64 -9.37
N CYS A 136 -10.45 15.77 -10.16
CA CYS A 136 -10.97 16.16 -11.48
C CYS A 136 -11.99 17.29 -11.35
N GLN A 137 -12.93 17.17 -10.42
CA GLN A 137 -13.93 18.23 -10.18
C GLN A 137 -13.27 19.54 -9.75
N LYS A 138 -12.24 19.48 -8.90
CA LYS A 138 -11.52 20.66 -8.42
C LYS A 138 -10.78 21.42 -9.51
N ASN A 139 -10.35 20.73 -10.57
CA ASN A 139 -9.55 21.28 -11.67
C ASN A 139 -10.34 21.39 -12.99
N ASP A 140 -11.66 21.19 -12.96
CA ASP A 140 -12.53 21.19 -14.14
C ASP A 140 -12.05 20.20 -15.25
N TRP A 141 -11.49 19.05 -14.83
CA TRP A 141 -11.10 17.97 -15.73
C TRP A 141 -12.26 17.02 -15.99
N ASP A 142 -12.31 16.48 -17.21
CA ASP A 142 -13.30 15.45 -17.56
C ASP A 142 -13.14 14.20 -16.70
N TYR A 143 -14.14 13.86 -15.91
CA TYR A 143 -14.10 12.65 -15.08
C TYR A 143 -14.52 11.37 -15.82
N ALA A 144 -15.00 11.47 -17.07
CA ALA A 144 -15.41 10.29 -17.83
C ALA A 144 -14.22 9.44 -18.31
N THR A 145 -13.06 10.07 -18.49
CA THR A 145 -11.84 9.46 -19.04
C THR A 145 -10.64 9.53 -18.09
N TYR A 146 -10.87 9.71 -16.79
CA TYR A 146 -9.79 9.91 -15.81
C TYR A 146 -8.82 8.72 -15.68
N ASP A 147 -9.14 7.57 -16.24
CA ASP A 147 -8.33 6.37 -16.31
C ASP A 147 -7.43 6.31 -17.57
N ASP A 148 -7.62 7.21 -18.55
CA ASP A 148 -6.76 7.28 -19.73
C ASP A 148 -5.35 7.78 -19.35
N PRO A 149 -4.27 7.13 -19.82
CA PRO A 149 -2.90 7.54 -19.53
C PRO A 149 -2.56 8.99 -19.94
N ASN A 150 -3.26 9.54 -20.93
CA ASN A 150 -3.07 10.91 -21.42
C ASN A 150 -3.99 11.94 -20.75
N HIS A 151 -4.88 11.50 -19.87
CA HIS A 151 -5.75 12.40 -19.14
C HIS A 151 -4.94 13.34 -18.23
N PRO A 152 -5.31 14.63 -18.08
CA PRO A 152 -4.57 15.60 -17.25
C PRO A 152 -4.29 15.12 -15.83
N LEU A 153 -5.23 14.42 -15.20
CA LEU A 153 -5.03 13.77 -13.90
C LEU A 153 -3.85 12.79 -13.89
N GLN A 154 -3.79 11.90 -14.89
CA GLN A 154 -2.75 10.85 -14.92
C GLN A 154 -1.39 11.44 -15.27
N LEU A 155 -1.35 12.48 -16.10
CA LEU A 155 -0.13 13.24 -16.39
C LEU A 155 0.38 13.96 -15.13
N ALA A 156 -0.50 14.61 -14.38
CA ALA A 156 -0.15 15.27 -13.12
C ALA A 156 0.35 14.26 -12.07
N ILE A 157 -0.29 13.08 -11.97
CA ILE A 157 0.14 11.99 -11.08
C ILE A 157 1.54 11.52 -11.47
N LYS A 158 1.79 11.27 -12.75
CA LYS A 158 3.09 10.82 -13.28
C LYS A 158 4.19 11.83 -12.95
N GLU A 159 3.96 13.10 -13.26
CA GLU A 159 4.90 14.18 -12.98
C GLU A 159 5.20 14.27 -11.49
N LYS A 160 4.16 14.29 -10.66
CA LYS A 160 4.29 14.39 -9.22
C LYS A 160 5.08 13.24 -8.61
N ILE A 161 4.75 12.01 -8.95
CA ILE A 161 5.44 10.82 -8.44
C ILE A 161 6.88 10.80 -8.92
N ASN A 162 7.16 11.05 -10.20
CA ASN A 162 8.51 11.09 -10.74
C ASN A 162 9.37 12.13 -10.02
N SER A 163 8.83 13.33 -9.80
CA SER A 163 9.52 14.39 -9.05
C SER A 163 9.81 13.96 -7.61
N MET A 164 8.82 13.43 -6.89
CA MET A 164 9.01 12.99 -5.51
C MET A 164 9.99 11.83 -5.38
N CYS A 165 10.02 10.93 -6.35
CA CYS A 165 10.87 9.74 -6.36
C CYS A 165 12.24 9.98 -6.99
N GLY A 166 12.53 11.18 -7.52
CA GLY A 166 13.78 11.51 -8.20
C GLY A 166 13.98 10.68 -9.48
N VAL A 167 12.91 10.39 -10.19
CA VAL A 167 12.96 9.62 -11.44
C VAL A 167 13.25 10.57 -12.59
N THR A 168 14.40 10.35 -13.27
CA THR A 168 14.86 11.19 -14.39
C THR A 168 14.83 10.46 -15.73
N GLN A 169 14.57 9.16 -15.72
CA GLN A 169 14.51 8.34 -16.93
C GLN A 169 13.13 7.70 -17.13
N PHE A 170 12.87 7.24 -18.34
CA PHE A 170 11.62 6.54 -18.66
C PHE A 170 11.65 5.11 -18.12
N TYR A 171 10.56 4.73 -17.46
CA TYR A 171 10.24 3.35 -17.13
C TYR A 171 8.88 2.97 -17.72
N PRO A 172 8.67 1.72 -18.12
CA PRO A 172 7.40 1.27 -18.66
C PRO A 172 6.24 1.50 -17.68
N MET A 173 5.12 1.94 -18.20
CA MET A 173 3.85 1.99 -17.47
C MET A 173 2.93 0.88 -17.98
N THR A 174 2.00 0.47 -17.11
CA THR A 174 0.91 -0.45 -17.46
C THR A 174 -0.38 -0.01 -16.78
N THR A 175 -1.45 -0.75 -16.99
CA THR A 175 -2.73 -0.53 -16.30
C THR A 175 -2.78 -1.41 -15.05
N ASP A 176 -3.12 -0.82 -13.91
CA ASP A 176 -3.32 -1.55 -12.65
C ASP A 176 -4.65 -2.34 -12.70
N GLY A 177 -4.80 -3.32 -11.80
CA GLY A 177 -6.03 -4.11 -11.68
C GLY A 177 -7.30 -3.28 -11.41
N CYS A 178 -7.18 -2.04 -11.01
CA CYS A 178 -8.29 -1.09 -10.82
C CYS A 178 -8.51 -0.16 -12.04
N GLY A 179 -7.90 -0.43 -13.19
CA GLY A 179 -8.16 0.28 -14.44
C GLY A 179 -7.34 1.54 -14.68
N VAL A 180 -6.61 2.09 -13.71
CA VAL A 180 -5.80 3.30 -13.90
C VAL A 180 -4.35 2.99 -14.21
N PRO A 181 -3.61 3.91 -14.86
CA PRO A 181 -2.18 3.77 -15.11
C PRO A 181 -1.37 3.56 -13.84
N ILE A 182 -0.33 2.72 -13.94
CA ILE A 182 0.62 2.47 -12.87
C ILE A 182 2.04 2.65 -13.35
N LEU A 183 2.82 3.39 -12.57
CA LEU A 183 4.23 3.65 -12.80
C LEU A 183 5.09 2.49 -12.31
N SER A 184 6.26 2.33 -12.93
CA SER A 184 7.33 1.47 -12.42
C SER A 184 8.61 2.28 -12.20
N MET A 185 9.42 1.82 -11.26
CA MET A 185 10.74 2.38 -10.94
C MET A 185 11.52 1.43 -10.02
N PRO A 186 12.84 1.61 -9.87
CA PRO A 186 13.62 0.91 -8.85
C PRO A 186 13.13 1.20 -7.43
N LEU A 187 13.31 0.24 -6.51
CA LEU A 187 12.90 0.37 -5.12
C LEU A 187 13.54 1.59 -4.43
N LYS A 188 14.79 1.94 -4.79
CA LYS A 188 15.49 3.12 -4.26
C LYS A 188 14.74 4.43 -4.55
N ASN A 189 14.10 4.54 -5.71
CA ASN A 189 13.29 5.70 -6.07
C ASN A 189 11.99 5.74 -5.25
N LEU A 190 11.36 4.58 -5.04
CA LEU A 190 10.16 4.48 -4.20
C LEU A 190 10.44 4.94 -2.76
N VAL A 191 11.55 4.49 -2.13
CA VAL A 191 11.90 4.93 -0.77
C VAL A 191 12.21 6.42 -0.71
N CYS A 192 12.83 7.00 -1.76
CA CYS A 192 13.02 8.44 -1.89
C CYS A 192 11.67 9.17 -1.88
N GLY A 193 10.68 8.71 -2.65
CA GLY A 193 9.33 9.26 -2.65
C GLY A 193 8.68 9.23 -1.26
N TYR A 194 8.87 8.15 -0.51
CA TYR A 194 8.35 8.05 0.86
C TYR A 194 9.06 8.98 1.85
N ILE A 195 10.37 9.21 1.71
CA ILE A 195 11.06 10.26 2.47
C ILE A 195 10.44 11.63 2.17
N ASN A 196 10.13 11.92 0.92
CA ASN A 196 9.52 13.18 0.51
C ASN A 196 8.07 13.36 0.99
N LEU A 197 7.36 12.27 1.39
CA LEU A 197 6.08 12.39 2.10
C LEU A 197 6.19 13.11 3.45
N LEU A 198 7.38 13.24 4.03
CA LEU A 198 7.61 14.04 5.23
C LEU A 198 7.25 15.53 5.03
N ASN A 199 7.18 16.00 3.79
CA ASN A 199 6.71 17.34 3.43
C ASN A 199 5.16 17.44 3.38
N TYR A 200 4.45 16.32 3.60
CA TYR A 200 2.99 16.22 3.59
C TYR A 200 2.46 15.68 4.92
N PRO A 201 2.63 16.43 6.03
CA PRO A 201 2.22 15.97 7.35
C PRO A 201 0.72 15.64 7.44
N GLN A 202 -0.13 16.26 6.61
CA GLN A 202 -1.56 15.96 6.57
C GLN A 202 -1.81 14.49 6.17
N ILE A 203 -1.06 13.95 5.19
CA ILE A 203 -1.16 12.56 4.75
C ILE A 203 -0.68 11.63 5.85
N LEU A 204 0.50 11.90 6.42
CA LEU A 204 1.07 11.08 7.48
C LEU A 204 0.16 11.03 8.71
N ASN A 205 -0.38 12.17 9.11
CA ASN A 205 -1.32 12.28 10.22
C ASN A 205 -2.64 11.54 9.93
N ALA A 206 -3.20 11.68 8.73
CA ALA A 206 -4.41 10.97 8.33
C ALA A 206 -4.23 9.45 8.44
N ILE A 207 -3.12 8.92 7.89
CA ILE A 207 -2.80 7.49 7.94
C ILE A 207 -2.58 7.04 9.39
N LYS A 208 -1.90 7.85 10.21
CA LYS A 208 -1.59 7.52 11.60
C LYS A 208 -2.80 7.51 12.51
N ILE A 209 -3.73 8.47 12.32
CA ILE A 209 -4.95 8.59 13.13
C ILE A 209 -6.00 7.55 12.69
N TYR A 210 -6.07 7.24 11.40
CA TYR A 210 -7.07 6.34 10.83
C TYR A 210 -6.46 5.12 10.12
N PRO A 211 -5.55 4.35 10.78
CA PRO A 211 -4.87 3.22 10.15
C PRO A 211 -5.83 2.11 9.73
N TYR A 212 -6.96 1.96 10.42
CA TYR A 212 -7.98 1.00 10.07
C TYR A 212 -8.74 1.39 8.80
N ILE A 213 -9.08 2.67 8.62
CA ILE A 213 -9.69 3.21 7.39
C ILE A 213 -8.72 3.13 6.21
N PHE A 214 -7.42 3.28 6.47
CA PHE A 214 -6.37 3.14 5.46
C PHE A 214 -6.20 1.69 4.96
N GLY A 215 -6.36 0.69 5.83
CA GLY A 215 -6.14 -0.72 5.52
C GLY A 215 -7.30 -1.63 5.86
N GLY A 216 -7.58 -1.84 7.13
CA GLY A 216 -8.64 -2.72 7.63
C GLY A 216 -8.12 -3.93 8.39
N GLU A 217 -9.00 -4.89 8.64
CA GLU A 217 -8.71 -6.09 9.39
C GLU A 217 -7.66 -6.97 8.70
N GLY A 218 -6.75 -7.53 9.51
CA GLY A 218 -5.75 -8.49 9.04
C GLY A 218 -4.67 -7.92 8.11
N ARG A 219 -4.65 -6.61 7.87
CA ARG A 219 -3.68 -5.95 7.00
C ARG A 219 -2.38 -5.67 7.74
N ILE A 220 -1.25 -6.06 7.16
CA ILE A 220 0.07 -5.87 7.79
C ILE A 220 0.41 -4.37 7.94
N ASP A 221 0.06 -3.55 6.97
CA ASP A 221 0.24 -2.09 7.04
C ASP A 221 -0.57 -1.49 8.20
N THR A 222 -1.85 -1.86 8.37
CA THR A 222 -2.65 -1.47 9.54
C THR A 222 -1.96 -1.89 10.85
N THR A 223 -1.52 -3.15 10.94
CA THR A 223 -0.88 -3.68 12.15
C THR A 223 0.40 -2.93 12.50
N ILE A 224 1.27 -2.66 11.52
CA ILE A 224 2.51 -1.91 11.73
C ILE A 224 2.19 -0.50 12.26
N ILE A 225 1.28 0.22 11.60
CA ILE A 225 0.95 1.60 11.96
C ILE A 225 0.32 1.67 13.35
N GLN A 226 -0.54 0.71 13.72
CA GLN A 226 -1.18 0.68 15.05
C GLN A 226 -0.21 0.32 16.18
N LYS A 227 0.73 -0.61 15.91
CA LYS A 227 1.63 -1.14 16.94
C LYS A 227 2.93 -0.35 17.10
N THR A 228 3.19 0.64 16.25
CA THR A 228 4.40 1.46 16.32
C THR A 228 4.04 2.94 16.36
N GLU A 229 4.88 3.72 17.06
CA GLU A 229 4.65 5.16 17.16
C GLU A 229 5.03 5.92 15.88
N ASN A 230 6.10 5.50 15.22
CA ASN A 230 6.78 6.31 14.20
C ASN A 230 6.76 5.70 12.80
N LEU A 231 6.11 4.55 12.61
CA LEU A 231 6.10 3.89 11.30
C LEU A 231 4.82 4.16 10.52
N ILE A 232 5.01 4.41 9.24
CA ILE A 232 3.98 4.39 8.20
C ILE A 232 4.35 3.28 7.23
N ALA A 233 3.47 2.32 7.05
CA ALA A 233 3.68 1.20 6.12
C ALA A 233 2.63 1.22 5.02
N LYS A 234 3.00 0.80 3.82
CA LYS A 234 2.06 0.60 2.72
C LYS A 234 2.40 -0.65 1.93
N VAL A 235 1.43 -1.54 1.85
CA VAL A 235 1.55 -2.72 1.00
C VAL A 235 1.09 -2.41 -0.44
N GLY A 236 1.80 -3.00 -1.39
CA GLY A 236 1.41 -3.10 -2.80
C GLY A 236 1.13 -4.56 -3.17
N ALA A 237 0.38 -4.78 -4.23
CA ALA A 237 0.29 -6.10 -4.85
C ALA A 237 1.66 -6.52 -5.41
N GLY A 238 1.81 -7.81 -5.76
CA GLY A 238 3.05 -8.33 -6.31
C GLY A 238 4.19 -8.43 -5.30
N GLY A 239 3.90 -8.64 -4.01
CA GLY A 239 4.93 -8.84 -2.98
C GLY A 239 5.65 -7.55 -2.54
N LEU A 240 5.11 -6.37 -2.88
CA LEU A 240 5.71 -5.08 -2.56
C LEU A 240 5.23 -4.55 -1.20
N CYS A 241 6.14 -3.95 -0.45
CA CYS A 241 5.84 -3.14 0.74
C CYS A 241 6.89 -2.06 0.91
N VAL A 242 6.47 -0.91 1.40
CA VAL A 242 7.37 0.18 1.82
C VAL A 242 7.02 0.62 3.23
N VAL A 243 8.05 0.92 4.02
CA VAL A 243 7.92 1.39 5.40
C VAL A 243 8.76 2.66 5.57
N LEU A 244 8.13 3.72 6.05
CA LEU A 244 8.74 4.98 6.43
C LEU A 244 8.81 5.08 7.95
N ASN A 245 9.99 5.32 8.49
CA ASN A 245 10.18 5.76 9.87
C ASN A 245 10.24 7.31 9.88
N VAL A 246 9.17 7.92 10.37
CA VAL A 246 9.03 9.39 10.38
C VAL A 246 10.08 10.04 11.30
N LYS A 247 10.37 9.43 12.45
CA LYS A 247 11.36 9.92 13.43
C LYS A 247 12.77 9.86 12.88
N GLU A 248 13.17 8.71 12.33
CA GLU A 248 14.50 8.50 11.76
C GLU A 248 14.67 9.19 10.39
N ARG A 249 13.57 9.67 9.82
CA ARG A 249 13.52 10.21 8.44
C ARG A 249 14.20 9.25 7.45
N ASN A 250 13.90 7.97 7.59
CA ASN A 250 14.47 6.88 6.80
C ASN A 250 13.35 5.93 6.35
N ALA A 251 13.55 5.23 5.25
CA ALA A 251 12.56 4.31 4.70
C ALA A 251 13.23 3.09 4.09
N PHE A 252 12.53 1.96 4.11
CA PHE A 252 12.92 0.80 3.33
C PHE A 252 11.76 0.30 2.46
N ALA A 253 12.10 -0.42 1.39
CA ALA A 253 11.14 -1.13 0.57
C ALA A 253 11.57 -2.59 0.39
N VAL A 254 10.59 -3.48 0.32
CA VAL A 254 10.76 -4.93 0.08
C VAL A 254 9.96 -5.32 -1.14
N LYS A 255 10.57 -6.14 -2.00
CA LYS A 255 9.91 -6.83 -3.11
C LYS A 255 10.20 -8.33 -3.04
N ILE A 256 9.16 -9.12 -2.83
CA ILE A 256 9.24 -10.59 -2.96
C ILE A 256 8.95 -10.96 -4.41
N HIS A 257 9.84 -11.73 -5.05
CA HIS A 257 9.83 -11.94 -6.51
C HIS A 257 8.58 -12.68 -6.99
N ASP A 258 8.16 -13.71 -6.29
CA ASP A 258 6.99 -14.54 -6.59
C ASP A 258 5.66 -13.97 -6.07
N ALA A 259 5.70 -12.76 -5.50
CA ALA A 259 4.56 -12.06 -4.97
C ALA A 259 3.93 -12.65 -3.70
N SER A 260 4.57 -13.60 -3.01
CA SER A 260 4.08 -14.17 -1.76
C SER A 260 3.77 -13.08 -0.72
N VAL A 261 2.51 -13.05 -0.30
CA VAL A 261 2.01 -12.08 0.70
C VAL A 261 2.54 -12.43 2.10
N GLU A 262 2.65 -13.72 2.37
CA GLU A 262 3.11 -14.21 3.67
C GLU A 262 4.61 -14.01 3.83
N ALA A 263 5.42 -14.39 2.83
CA ALA A 263 6.87 -14.13 2.84
C ALA A 263 7.17 -12.64 2.97
N ARG A 264 6.43 -11.77 2.26
CA ARG A 264 6.54 -10.31 2.42
C ARG A 264 6.28 -9.88 3.86
N LYS A 265 5.27 -10.44 4.53
CA LYS A 265 4.95 -10.13 5.93
C LYS A 265 6.14 -10.45 6.83
N PHE A 266 6.69 -11.66 6.75
CA PHE A 266 7.84 -12.06 7.57
C PHE A 266 9.07 -11.20 7.27
N ALA A 267 9.38 -10.94 6.00
CA ALA A 267 10.50 -10.10 5.59
C ALA A 267 10.39 -8.67 6.16
N VAL A 268 9.23 -8.04 6.03
CA VAL A 268 9.01 -6.67 6.52
C VAL A 268 9.14 -6.59 8.03
N LEU A 269 8.55 -7.53 8.78
CA LEU A 269 8.62 -7.54 10.25
C LEU A 269 10.04 -7.80 10.73
N GLU A 270 10.78 -8.71 10.11
CA GLU A 270 12.17 -8.99 10.44
C GLU A 270 13.06 -7.76 10.23
N ILE A 271 12.90 -7.04 9.10
CA ILE A 271 13.66 -5.82 8.83
C ILE A 271 13.33 -4.74 9.87
N ILE A 272 12.05 -4.54 10.23
CA ILE A 272 11.65 -3.57 11.27
C ILE A 272 12.34 -3.90 12.60
N ASN A 273 12.30 -5.18 13.01
CA ASN A 273 12.87 -5.63 14.28
C ASN A 273 14.40 -5.48 14.29
N ARG A 274 15.09 -5.88 13.23
CA ARG A 274 16.56 -5.74 13.13
C ARG A 274 17.02 -4.30 13.08
N LEU A 275 16.27 -3.41 12.41
CA LEU A 275 16.56 -1.97 12.40
C LEU A 275 16.28 -1.29 13.75
N GLY A 276 15.67 -2.00 14.70
CA GLY A 276 15.26 -1.42 15.99
C GLY A 276 14.13 -0.42 15.87
N TRP A 277 13.34 -0.49 14.79
CA TRP A 277 12.24 0.44 14.55
C TRP A 277 10.94 0.04 15.26
N GLY A 278 10.88 -1.17 15.80
CA GLY A 278 9.77 -1.71 16.56
C GLY A 278 10.03 -3.15 17.00
N ASP A 279 9.24 -3.67 17.94
CA ASP A 279 9.20 -5.08 18.31
C ASP A 279 7.88 -5.69 17.80
N LEU A 280 7.89 -6.09 16.52
CA LEU A 280 6.72 -6.62 15.82
C LEU A 280 6.90 -8.10 15.54
N ARG A 281 6.80 -8.92 16.59
CA ARG A 281 6.91 -10.37 16.46
C ARG A 281 5.61 -10.98 15.97
N CYS A 282 5.71 -11.92 15.05
CA CYS A 282 4.63 -12.83 14.70
C CYS A 282 5.07 -14.27 14.93
N ASP A 283 4.11 -15.17 15.10
CA ASP A 283 4.41 -16.59 15.22
C ASP A 283 4.98 -17.09 13.89
N ASN A 284 6.26 -17.46 13.89
CA ASN A 284 6.97 -18.01 12.75
C ASN A 284 7.03 -19.54 12.75
N ARG A 285 6.31 -20.19 13.67
CA ARG A 285 6.29 -21.65 13.80
C ARG A 285 5.33 -22.26 12.79
N ILE A 286 5.79 -23.28 12.09
CA ILE A 286 4.95 -24.09 11.21
C ILE A 286 4.26 -25.17 12.06
N ARG A 287 2.93 -25.24 11.94
CA ARG A 287 2.12 -26.18 12.72
C ARG A 287 1.30 -27.09 11.82
N THR A 288 1.07 -28.31 12.29
CA THR A 288 0.03 -29.17 11.73
C THR A 288 -1.36 -28.61 12.07
N ILE A 289 -2.41 -29.10 11.39
CA ILE A 289 -3.81 -28.76 11.71
C ILE A 289 -4.12 -29.06 13.19
N GLY A 290 -3.55 -30.16 13.73
CA GLY A 290 -3.70 -30.53 15.15
C GLY A 290 -2.84 -29.72 16.13
N GLY A 291 -2.12 -28.67 15.66
CA GLY A 291 -1.36 -27.74 16.50
C GLY A 291 0.09 -28.14 16.84
N LYS A 292 0.56 -29.34 16.42
CA LYS A 292 1.94 -29.77 16.65
C LYS A 292 2.91 -28.88 15.86
N ILE A 293 3.93 -28.33 16.50
CA ILE A 293 5.00 -27.59 15.84
C ILE A 293 5.88 -28.58 15.07
N VAL A 294 6.10 -28.34 13.80
CA VAL A 294 6.89 -29.16 12.88
C VAL A 294 7.94 -28.39 12.13
N GLY A 295 8.07 -27.08 12.39
CA GLY A 295 9.07 -26.26 11.71
C GLY A 295 8.96 -24.79 12.06
N GLN A 296 9.70 -24.00 11.30
CA GLN A 296 9.73 -22.53 11.46
C GLN A 296 9.99 -21.82 10.13
N ILE A 297 9.61 -20.55 10.07
CA ILE A 297 9.93 -19.63 8.98
C ILE A 297 11.15 -18.81 9.39
N VAL A 298 12.15 -18.77 8.52
CA VAL A 298 13.43 -18.07 8.75
C VAL A 298 13.64 -17.02 7.67
N VAL A 299 13.97 -15.80 8.09
CA VAL A 299 14.29 -14.69 7.17
C VAL A 299 15.78 -14.38 7.23
N SER A 300 16.41 -14.39 6.06
CA SER A 300 17.80 -13.97 5.85
C SER A 300 17.80 -12.66 5.02
N ILE A 301 18.50 -11.63 5.53
CA ILE A 301 18.64 -10.30 4.89
C ILE A 301 20.08 -9.84 4.88
#